data_0e848c92262142c4babb519344d96d89
#
_entry.id   0e848c92262142c4babb519344d96d89
#
_cell.length_a   1.000
_cell.length_b   1.000
_cell.length_c   1.000
_cell.angle_alpha   90.00
_cell.angle_beta   90.00
_cell.angle_gamma   90.00
#
_symmetry.space_group_name_H-M   'P 1'
#
loop_
_entity.id
_entity.type
_entity.pdbx_description
1 polymer ?
#
loop_
_entity_poly.entity_id
_entity_poly.type
_entity_poly.pdbx_seq_one_letter_code
_entity_poly.pdbx_strand_id
1 'polypeptide(L)'
;NVFVDGGTRRITGGFNGTFIETIKTSSKPDTHIRSRNVEFNASGLRPLGRQYAFFDGTSGIDVVPKLTEITMTSGSFIIGETVKGYVGSSHLFSARVYAPNHKTGPGGSPKTTYSLNPYDRSVELPSVYSSSSTILNIDVSSLVDEVIGKYFGFVTAGMTLLGETSGAQASVASVKLIPDTFGDLTGSFFFRDPFSKPLPPLRFTTGTKSFKLSSSETNAKRLKGSLIISSAETTYEANGIVDTFLQTEVIVRRPPQPCDPLAQTFTVDETGAFLSSIDLFFANVDPTQKVTVSLRTVELGTPTLNLASDHSEVTLDAQQIIDADGVSSDGTKPFNVKFPSPVFL
;
A
#
# COMPACT_ATOMS: atom_id res chain seq x y z
N ASN A 1 -9.53 -9.18 -3.60
CA ASN A 1 -9.79 -7.82 -4.08
C ASN A 1 -10.11 -7.89 -5.56
N VAL A 2 -11.31 -7.50 -5.92
CA VAL A 2 -11.76 -7.49 -7.31
C VAL A 2 -11.97 -6.04 -7.70
N PHE A 3 -11.15 -5.56 -8.63
CA PHE A 3 -11.31 -4.23 -9.22
C PHE A 3 -12.39 -4.30 -10.30
N VAL A 4 -13.35 -3.39 -10.25
CA VAL A 4 -14.39 -3.26 -11.28
C VAL A 4 -14.27 -1.88 -11.90
N ASP A 5 -13.92 -1.84 -13.16
CA ASP A 5 -14.01 -0.65 -14.01
C ASP A 5 -15.44 -0.63 -14.55
N GLY A 6 -16.27 0.27 -14.00
CA GLY A 6 -17.57 0.76 -14.51
C GLY A 6 -18.60 -0.19 -15.17
N GLY A 7 -18.44 -1.49 -15.11
CA GLY A 7 -19.30 -2.45 -15.79
C GLY A 7 -20.24 -3.21 -14.85
N THR A 8 -21.43 -3.53 -15.32
CA THR A 8 -22.41 -4.36 -14.60
C THR A 8 -21.81 -5.77 -14.40
N ARG A 9 -21.56 -6.17 -13.18
CA ARG A 9 -21.01 -7.48 -12.86
C ARG A 9 -22.11 -8.50 -12.63
N ARG A 10 -22.12 -9.55 -13.42
CA ARG A 10 -22.99 -10.71 -13.23
C ARG A 10 -22.28 -11.68 -12.27
N ILE A 11 -22.82 -11.88 -11.08
CA ILE A 11 -22.31 -12.90 -10.15
C ILE A 11 -23.00 -14.21 -10.49
N THR A 12 -22.26 -15.13 -11.11
CA THR A 12 -22.70 -16.49 -11.37
C THR A 12 -22.12 -17.41 -10.29
N GLY A 13 -22.97 -17.95 -9.45
CA GLY A 13 -22.61 -18.90 -8.39
C GLY A 13 -23.32 -18.61 -7.07
N GLY A 14 -23.83 -19.66 -6.46
CA GLY A 14 -24.64 -19.55 -5.23
C GLY A 14 -23.81 -19.27 -3.98
N PHE A 15 -23.46 -18.05 -3.73
CA PHE A 15 -22.74 -17.64 -2.53
C PHE A 15 -23.55 -16.62 -1.73
N ASN A 16 -23.83 -16.95 -0.45
CA ASN A 16 -24.32 -15.97 0.51
C ASN A 16 -23.11 -15.37 1.22
N GLY A 17 -22.89 -14.09 1.09
CA GLY A 17 -21.76 -13.45 1.74
C GLY A 17 -21.81 -11.93 1.64
N THR A 18 -21.10 -11.32 2.55
CA THR A 18 -20.80 -9.88 2.51
C THR A 18 -19.40 -9.72 1.95
N PHE A 19 -19.23 -8.86 0.98
CA PHE A 19 -17.92 -8.45 0.51
C PHE A 19 -17.83 -6.93 0.38
N ILE A 20 -16.62 -6.41 0.50
CA ILE A 20 -16.37 -4.98 0.34
C ILE A 20 -16.01 -4.75 -1.12
N GLU A 21 -16.82 -3.98 -1.80
CA GLU A 21 -16.53 -3.48 -3.13
C GLU A 21 -15.81 -2.14 -3.02
N THR A 22 -14.66 -2.03 -3.68
CA THR A 22 -13.87 -0.80 -3.70
C THR A 22 -13.93 -0.22 -5.11
N ILE A 23 -14.57 0.92 -5.25
CA ILE A 23 -14.72 1.62 -6.53
C ILE A 23 -13.84 2.86 -6.52
N LYS A 24 -12.96 3.00 -7.52
CA LYS A 24 -12.19 4.22 -7.73
C LYS A 24 -13.12 5.32 -8.23
N THR A 25 -13.30 6.37 -7.42
CA THR A 25 -14.23 7.47 -7.73
C THR A 25 -13.56 8.67 -8.38
N SER A 26 -12.28 8.88 -8.09
CA SER A 26 -11.51 9.96 -8.75
C SER A 26 -10.02 9.66 -8.76
N SER A 27 -9.33 10.28 -9.71
CA SER A 27 -7.88 10.29 -9.84
C SER A 27 -7.45 11.72 -10.12
N LYS A 28 -6.66 12.31 -9.23
CA LYS A 28 -6.18 13.69 -9.37
C LYS A 28 -4.66 13.73 -9.12
N PRO A 29 -3.92 14.56 -9.88
CA PRO A 29 -2.51 14.76 -9.58
C PRO A 29 -2.35 15.37 -8.19
N ASP A 30 -1.33 14.88 -7.45
CA ASP A 30 -0.97 15.45 -6.17
C ASP A 30 -0.32 16.82 -6.39
N THR A 31 -0.78 17.83 -5.69
CA THR A 31 -0.31 19.21 -5.87
C THR A 31 0.96 19.52 -5.10
N HIS A 32 1.25 18.73 -4.05
CA HIS A 32 2.40 18.95 -3.17
C HIS A 32 3.12 17.64 -2.91
N ILE A 33 4.42 17.76 -2.65
CA ILE A 33 5.27 16.63 -2.26
C ILE A 33 4.83 16.15 -0.89
N ARG A 34 4.55 14.84 -0.79
CA ARG A 34 4.11 14.20 0.46
C ARG A 34 5.23 14.02 1.45
N SER A 35 4.87 13.84 2.71
CA SER A 35 5.79 13.54 3.80
C SER A 35 6.64 12.32 3.49
N ARG A 36 7.94 12.53 3.40
CA ARG A 36 8.96 11.47 3.22
C ARG A 36 10.35 11.98 3.45
N ASN A 37 11.25 11.07 3.76
CA ASN A 37 12.68 11.30 3.66
C ASN A 37 13.18 10.97 2.24
N VAL A 38 14.18 11.71 1.79
CA VAL A 38 14.89 11.43 0.54
C VAL A 38 16.37 11.44 0.83
N GLU A 39 17.04 10.32 0.59
CA GLU A 39 18.49 10.20 0.74
C GLU A 39 19.22 10.98 -0.35
N PHE A 40 20.31 11.63 0.02
CA PHE A 40 21.23 12.23 -0.94
C PHE A 40 22.67 11.80 -0.65
N ASN A 41 23.42 11.62 -1.73
CA ASN A 41 24.84 11.35 -1.71
C ASN A 41 25.54 12.36 -2.63
N ALA A 42 26.52 13.07 -2.12
CA ALA A 42 27.31 14.03 -2.88
C ALA A 42 28.79 13.73 -2.71
N SER A 43 29.57 13.95 -3.77
CA SER A 43 31.03 13.78 -3.79
C SER A 43 31.71 14.98 -4.41
N GLY A 44 33.01 15.12 -4.18
CA GLY A 44 33.83 16.22 -4.73
C GLY A 44 33.53 17.59 -4.11
N LEU A 45 32.85 17.62 -2.96
CA LEU A 45 32.67 18.83 -2.17
C LEU A 45 33.98 19.21 -1.47
N ARG A 46 34.08 20.49 -1.04
CA ARG A 46 35.23 20.94 -0.25
C ARG A 46 35.32 20.10 1.04
N PRO A 47 36.42 19.35 1.25
CA PRO A 47 36.59 18.53 2.45
C PRO A 47 36.42 19.34 3.72
N LEU A 48 35.73 18.79 4.70
CA LEU A 48 35.51 19.34 6.03
C LEU A 48 34.94 20.78 6.03
N GLY A 49 34.37 21.21 4.90
CA GLY A 49 33.75 22.53 4.76
C GLY A 49 32.22 22.41 4.97
N ARG A 50 31.65 23.32 5.80
CA ARG A 50 30.19 23.35 5.99
C ARG A 50 29.47 23.55 4.67
N GLN A 51 28.42 22.78 4.43
CA GLN A 51 27.51 22.91 3.33
C GLN A 51 26.11 23.29 3.82
N TYR A 52 25.37 24.01 2.98
CA TYR A 52 23.98 24.40 3.18
C TYR A 52 23.15 23.77 2.12
N ALA A 53 21.99 23.22 2.52
CA ALA A 53 21.07 22.56 1.60
C ALA A 53 19.97 23.49 1.14
N PHE A 54 19.66 23.42 -0.16
CA PHE A 54 18.60 24.18 -0.80
C PHE A 54 17.74 23.24 -1.62
N PHE A 55 16.43 23.44 -1.56
CA PHE A 55 15.48 22.74 -2.39
C PHE A 55 14.66 23.76 -3.18
N ASP A 56 14.71 23.67 -4.50
CA ASP A 56 14.10 24.62 -5.43
C ASP A 56 14.48 26.09 -5.09
N GLY A 57 15.76 26.30 -4.76
CA GLY A 57 16.32 27.60 -4.34
C GLY A 57 15.99 28.03 -2.92
N THR A 58 15.14 27.30 -2.20
CA THR A 58 14.71 27.63 -0.83
C THR A 58 15.64 26.99 0.19
N SER A 59 16.10 27.79 1.17
CA SER A 59 16.90 27.35 2.32
C SER A 59 16.02 26.90 3.49
N GLY A 60 16.65 26.36 4.54
CA GLY A 60 15.96 25.98 5.78
C GLY A 60 15.16 24.69 5.66
N ILE A 61 15.50 23.83 4.71
CA ILE A 61 14.92 22.49 4.59
C ILE A 61 15.36 21.62 5.78
N ASP A 62 14.46 20.74 6.21
CA ASP A 62 14.74 19.78 7.27
C ASP A 62 15.71 18.70 6.76
N VAL A 63 16.82 18.50 7.47
CA VAL A 63 17.86 17.55 7.06
C VAL A 63 18.23 16.59 8.18
N VAL A 64 18.74 15.44 7.79
CA VAL A 64 19.37 14.45 8.67
C VAL A 64 20.77 14.18 8.11
N PRO A 65 21.83 14.77 8.69
CA PRO A 65 23.20 14.39 8.36
C PRO A 65 23.47 12.95 8.79
N LYS A 66 24.26 12.21 8.03
CA LYS A 66 24.69 10.86 8.46
C LYS A 66 25.42 10.91 9.80
N LEU A 67 26.29 11.89 9.99
CA LEU A 67 26.96 12.16 11.26
C LEU A 67 26.33 13.39 11.91
N THR A 68 25.70 13.18 13.06
CA THR A 68 25.02 14.23 13.82
C THR A 68 25.78 14.49 15.11
N GLU A 69 26.10 15.77 15.41
CA GLU A 69 26.77 16.15 16.65
C GLU A 69 25.81 16.06 17.82
N ILE A 70 26.20 15.31 18.85
CA ILE A 70 25.40 15.06 20.04
C ILE A 70 26.17 15.37 21.34
N THR A 71 25.42 15.55 22.42
CA THR A 71 25.93 15.55 23.79
C THR A 71 25.22 14.45 24.55
N MET A 72 25.97 13.44 25.00
CA MET A 72 25.41 12.36 25.82
C MET A 72 24.95 12.90 27.17
N THR A 73 23.76 12.45 27.60
CA THR A 73 23.21 12.79 28.91
C THR A 73 23.27 11.57 29.84
N SER A 74 23.05 10.37 29.31
CA SER A 74 23.18 9.13 30.07
C SER A 74 23.35 7.93 29.14
N GLY A 75 24.02 6.90 29.66
CA GLY A 75 24.18 5.63 28.97
C GLY A 75 25.10 5.69 27.75
N SER A 76 24.94 4.73 26.86
CA SER A 76 25.67 4.63 25.58
C SER A 76 24.78 3.89 24.57
N PHE A 77 24.71 4.37 23.33
CA PHE A 77 23.91 3.76 22.27
C PHE A 77 24.47 2.38 21.86
N ILE A 78 23.56 1.53 21.38
CA ILE A 78 23.90 0.20 20.83
C ILE A 78 23.83 0.29 19.31
N ILE A 79 24.86 -0.26 18.62
CA ILE A 79 24.88 -0.34 17.16
C ILE A 79 23.70 -1.19 16.67
N GLY A 80 22.95 -0.65 15.72
CA GLY A 80 21.78 -1.31 15.14
C GLY A 80 20.46 -1.02 15.85
N GLU A 81 20.48 -0.36 17.02
CA GLU A 81 19.24 0.02 17.70
C GLU A 81 18.49 1.16 17.00
N THR A 82 17.21 1.26 17.31
CA THR A 82 16.39 2.43 16.94
C THR A 82 16.61 3.56 17.93
N VAL A 83 16.90 4.74 17.41
CA VAL A 83 16.91 5.98 18.21
C VAL A 83 15.71 6.84 17.84
N LYS A 84 14.98 7.29 18.86
CA LYS A 84 13.83 8.18 18.74
C LYS A 84 14.20 9.60 19.17
N GLY A 85 13.76 10.60 18.40
CA GLY A 85 14.01 12.01 18.65
C GLY A 85 12.76 12.79 19.04
N TYR A 86 12.85 13.58 20.09
CA TYR A 86 11.74 14.32 20.68
C TYR A 86 12.07 15.81 20.81
N VAL A 87 11.09 16.64 20.50
CA VAL A 87 11.09 18.07 20.86
C VAL A 87 9.91 18.31 21.79
N GLY A 88 10.20 18.57 23.06
CA GLY A 88 9.18 18.50 24.10
C GLY A 88 8.59 17.06 24.19
N SER A 89 7.27 16.94 24.05
CA SER A 89 6.58 15.65 24.00
C SER A 89 6.39 15.10 22.58
N SER A 90 6.75 15.86 21.56
CA SER A 90 6.49 15.47 20.16
C SER A 90 7.60 14.57 19.63
N HIS A 91 7.24 13.38 19.17
CA HIS A 91 8.11 12.44 18.47
C HIS A 91 8.24 12.87 17.00
N LEU A 92 9.41 13.38 16.60
CA LEU A 92 9.65 13.95 15.28
C LEU A 92 10.68 13.19 14.44
N PHE A 93 11.39 12.26 15.06
CA PHE A 93 12.47 11.54 14.39
C PHE A 93 12.57 10.10 14.90
N SER A 94 12.80 9.17 13.99
CA SER A 94 13.14 7.78 14.31
C SER A 94 14.06 7.22 13.24
N ALA A 95 15.19 6.66 13.64
CA ALA A 95 16.15 6.05 12.72
C ALA A 95 16.94 4.93 13.40
N ARG A 96 17.49 4.02 12.60
CA ARG A 96 18.49 3.07 13.06
C ARG A 96 19.86 3.73 13.11
N VAL A 97 20.70 3.33 14.04
CA VAL A 97 22.07 3.85 14.17
C VAL A 97 23.13 2.81 13.82
N TYR A 98 24.20 3.27 13.22
CA TYR A 98 25.37 2.47 12.85
C TYR A 98 26.52 2.74 13.82
N ALA A 99 27.64 2.01 13.64
CA ALA A 99 28.89 2.29 14.38
C ALA A 99 29.31 3.76 14.15
N PRO A 100 29.85 4.47 15.17
CA PRO A 100 30.19 5.90 15.04
C PRO A 100 31.04 6.22 13.81
N ASN A 101 32.00 5.37 13.49
CA ASN A 101 32.90 5.54 12.35
C ASN A 101 32.39 4.95 11.04
N HIS A 102 31.19 4.35 10.98
CA HIS A 102 30.67 3.69 9.79
C HIS A 102 30.51 4.65 8.61
N LYS A 103 31.13 4.36 7.46
CA LYS A 103 30.91 5.09 6.20
C LYS A 103 30.06 4.28 5.23
N THR A 104 30.48 3.07 4.87
CA THR A 104 29.72 2.18 3.97
C THR A 104 29.80 0.72 4.43
N GLY A 105 28.81 -0.08 4.06
CA GLY A 105 28.74 -1.51 4.39
C GLY A 105 27.78 -1.82 5.53
N PRO A 106 27.84 -3.01 6.14
CA PRO A 106 26.99 -3.37 7.29
C PRO A 106 27.32 -2.51 8.50
N GLY A 107 26.28 -2.07 9.25
CA GLY A 107 26.44 -1.13 10.37
C GLY A 107 27.33 -1.59 11.53
N GLY A 108 27.39 -2.93 11.77
CA GLY A 108 28.25 -3.52 12.80
C GLY A 108 29.65 -3.88 12.31
N SER A 109 29.85 -4.04 11.00
CA SER A 109 31.13 -4.39 10.37
C SER A 109 31.29 -3.60 9.07
N PRO A 110 31.61 -2.30 9.14
CA PRO A 110 31.64 -1.42 7.98
C PRO A 110 32.74 -1.83 7.00
N LYS A 111 32.44 -1.73 5.68
CA LYS A 111 33.42 -1.89 4.61
C LYS A 111 34.45 -0.77 4.60
N THR A 112 33.99 0.46 4.83
CA THR A 112 34.82 1.66 4.95
C THR A 112 34.37 2.47 6.14
N THR A 113 35.32 3.20 6.72
CA THR A 113 35.12 4.00 7.92
C THR A 113 35.50 5.45 7.68
N TYR A 114 34.88 6.34 8.43
CA TYR A 114 35.33 7.72 8.58
C TYR A 114 36.61 7.75 9.43
N SER A 115 37.63 8.46 8.96
CA SER A 115 38.90 8.61 9.68
C SER A 115 38.85 9.69 10.76
N LEU A 116 38.10 10.77 10.54
CA LEU A 116 38.03 11.91 11.43
C LEU A 116 36.58 12.32 11.73
N ASN A 117 36.39 12.87 12.93
CA ASN A 117 35.19 13.56 13.28
C ASN A 117 35.07 14.88 12.49
N PRO A 118 34.08 15.07 11.61
CA PRO A 118 33.97 16.30 10.83
C PRO A 118 33.66 17.55 11.67
N TYR A 119 33.17 17.38 12.90
CA TYR A 119 32.88 18.46 13.84
C TYR A 119 34.09 18.83 14.70
N ASP A 120 34.95 17.85 14.96
CA ASP A 120 36.23 18.05 15.65
C ASP A 120 37.37 17.31 14.89
N ARG A 121 38.10 18.06 14.08
CA ARG A 121 39.12 17.55 13.16
C ARG A 121 40.34 16.93 13.85
N SER A 122 40.46 17.11 15.16
CA SER A 122 41.55 16.54 15.97
C SER A 122 41.23 15.15 16.51
N VAL A 123 40.00 14.67 16.37
CA VAL A 123 39.52 13.44 16.98
C VAL A 123 39.18 12.41 15.91
N GLU A 124 39.67 11.19 16.07
CA GLU A 124 39.25 10.03 15.29
C GLU A 124 37.88 9.52 15.79
N LEU A 125 37.07 8.98 14.86
CA LEU A 125 35.79 8.37 15.24
C LEU A 125 36.02 6.94 15.75
N PRO A 126 35.51 6.61 16.97
CA PRO A 126 35.61 5.24 17.50
C PRO A 126 34.69 4.29 16.77
N SER A 127 34.95 2.98 16.90
CA SER A 127 34.10 1.92 16.32
C SER A 127 32.85 1.60 17.16
N VAL A 128 32.79 2.07 18.42
CA VAL A 128 31.69 1.80 19.36
C VAL A 128 31.31 3.08 20.10
N TYR A 129 30.07 3.16 20.54
CA TYR A 129 29.59 4.26 21.37
C TYR A 129 30.06 4.13 22.81
N SER A 130 30.16 5.27 23.48
CA SER A 130 30.43 5.41 24.91
C SER A 130 29.57 6.53 25.51
N SER A 131 29.58 6.65 26.83
CA SER A 131 28.89 7.73 27.54
C SER A 131 29.46 9.13 27.25
N SER A 132 30.60 9.22 26.55
CA SER A 132 31.24 10.44 26.10
C SER A 132 31.22 10.66 24.59
N SER A 133 30.42 9.86 23.86
CA SER A 133 30.29 10.00 22.42
C SER A 133 29.75 11.37 22.04
N THR A 134 30.39 12.01 21.07
CA THR A 134 30.02 13.34 20.56
C THR A 134 29.35 13.29 19.20
N ILE A 135 29.29 12.11 18.60
CA ILE A 135 28.68 11.85 17.28
C ILE A 135 27.69 10.71 17.38
N LEU A 136 26.53 10.86 16.73
CA LEU A 136 25.61 9.79 16.38
C LEU A 136 25.68 9.56 14.88
N ASN A 137 25.93 8.31 14.47
CA ASN A 137 25.95 7.91 13.06
C ASN A 137 24.61 7.28 12.69
N ILE A 138 23.86 7.98 11.88
CA ILE A 138 22.51 7.61 11.48
C ILE A 138 22.58 6.74 10.22
N ASP A 139 21.88 5.61 10.24
CA ASP A 139 21.59 4.83 9.04
C ASP A 139 20.59 5.58 8.19
N VAL A 140 21.09 6.44 7.30
CA VAL A 140 20.24 7.29 6.45
C VAL A 140 19.36 6.47 5.52
N SER A 141 19.82 5.30 5.08
CA SER A 141 19.02 4.40 4.23
C SER A 141 17.81 3.85 4.95
N SER A 142 17.83 3.71 6.28
CA SER A 142 16.67 3.29 7.06
C SER A 142 15.49 4.27 6.95
N LEU A 143 15.78 5.57 6.70
CA LEU A 143 14.76 6.62 6.56
C LEU A 143 13.97 6.54 5.25
N VAL A 144 14.49 5.83 4.25
CA VAL A 144 13.86 5.64 2.93
C VAL A 144 13.41 4.20 2.71
N ASP A 145 13.59 3.33 3.72
CA ASP A 145 13.21 1.93 3.67
C ASP A 145 11.68 1.75 3.58
N GLU A 146 11.25 0.64 2.96
CA GLU A 146 9.86 0.38 2.58
C GLU A 146 8.89 0.20 3.77
N VAL A 147 9.39 0.04 5.00
CA VAL A 147 8.54 -0.07 6.19
C VAL A 147 8.02 1.30 6.58
N ILE A 148 6.93 1.69 5.96
CA ILE A 148 6.26 2.98 6.16
C ILE A 148 6.01 3.23 7.65
N GLY A 149 6.53 4.36 8.15
CA GLY A 149 6.25 4.86 9.49
C GLY A 149 7.16 4.33 10.61
N LYS A 150 8.07 3.39 10.34
CA LYS A 150 9.02 2.93 11.35
C LYS A 150 10.16 3.94 11.55
N TYR A 151 10.74 4.41 10.45
CA TYR A 151 11.82 5.38 10.44
C TYR A 151 11.41 6.59 9.61
N PHE A 152 11.63 7.79 10.16
CA PHE A 152 11.16 9.03 9.54
C PHE A 152 11.75 10.26 10.22
N GLY A 153 11.57 11.39 9.57
CA GLY A 153 11.70 12.70 10.20
C GLY A 153 13.02 13.39 9.97
N PHE A 154 13.34 14.33 10.86
CA PHE A 154 14.50 15.20 10.77
C PHE A 154 15.08 15.44 12.15
N VAL A 155 16.31 15.91 12.20
CA VAL A 155 16.98 16.30 13.44
C VAL A 155 17.09 17.82 13.54
N THR A 156 16.98 18.34 14.77
CA THR A 156 17.15 19.76 15.06
C THR A 156 17.96 19.94 16.34
N ALA A 157 18.70 21.02 16.45
CA ALA A 157 19.46 21.33 17.66
C ALA A 157 18.54 21.41 18.89
N GLY A 158 18.98 20.84 20.00
CA GLY A 158 18.21 20.73 21.24
C GLY A 158 17.20 19.55 21.27
N MET A 159 17.07 18.77 20.20
CA MET A 159 16.25 17.55 20.19
C MET A 159 16.81 16.52 21.17
N THR A 160 15.96 15.92 21.98
CA THR A 160 16.32 14.81 22.87
C THR A 160 16.27 13.50 22.09
N LEU A 161 17.34 12.72 22.14
CA LEU A 161 17.47 11.42 21.52
C LEU A 161 17.41 10.33 22.60
N LEU A 162 16.63 9.26 22.31
CA LEU A 162 16.43 8.11 23.19
C LEU A 162 16.70 6.82 22.45
N GLY A 163 17.68 6.05 22.89
CA GLY A 163 17.92 4.68 22.41
C GLY A 163 16.82 3.73 22.91
N GLU A 164 16.13 3.05 21.99
CA GLU A 164 14.99 2.21 22.31
C GLU A 164 15.39 0.93 23.08
N THR A 165 16.59 0.40 22.79
CA THR A 165 17.10 -0.82 23.44
C THR A 165 18.01 -0.49 24.60
N SER A 166 18.92 0.48 24.44
CA SER A 166 19.90 0.83 25.47
C SER A 166 19.33 1.71 26.59
N GLY A 167 18.25 2.45 26.32
CA GLY A 167 17.77 3.53 27.19
C GLY A 167 18.73 4.73 27.27
N ALA A 168 19.77 4.77 26.42
CA ALA A 168 20.72 5.87 26.36
C ALA A 168 20.03 7.16 25.95
N GLN A 169 20.47 8.28 26.50
CA GLN A 169 19.95 9.60 26.22
C GLN A 169 21.05 10.56 25.76
N ALA A 170 20.73 11.38 24.79
CA ALA A 170 21.58 12.43 24.30
C ALA A 170 20.74 13.64 23.84
N SER A 171 21.37 14.80 23.69
CA SER A 171 20.78 15.93 23.00
C SER A 171 21.54 16.21 21.70
N VAL A 172 20.83 16.64 20.66
CA VAL A 172 21.46 17.10 19.42
C VAL A 172 22.11 18.45 19.67
N ALA A 173 23.46 18.52 19.61
CA ALA A 173 24.21 19.75 19.86
C ALA A 173 24.13 20.70 18.67
N SER A 174 24.33 20.16 17.44
CA SER A 174 24.16 20.94 16.22
C SER A 174 23.81 20.05 15.02
N VAL A 175 23.21 20.68 13.99
CA VAL A 175 22.91 20.03 12.72
C VAL A 175 23.67 20.75 11.63
N LYS A 176 24.71 20.11 11.11
CA LYS A 176 25.57 20.65 10.05
C LYS A 176 25.82 19.59 9.01
N LEU A 177 25.81 19.96 7.76
CA LEU A 177 26.22 19.12 6.64
C LEU A 177 27.71 19.38 6.38
N ILE A 178 28.56 18.45 6.76
CA ILE A 178 30.02 18.59 6.63
C ILE A 178 30.55 17.36 5.88
N PRO A 179 31.10 17.53 4.65
CA PRO A 179 31.75 16.45 3.92
C PRO A 179 32.96 15.90 4.70
N ASP A 180 33.25 14.62 4.44
CA ASP A 180 34.43 13.97 5.00
C ASP A 180 35.75 14.49 4.38
N THR A 181 36.88 13.87 4.72
CA THR A 181 38.19 14.19 4.21
C THR A 181 38.38 13.98 2.71
N PHE A 182 37.49 13.22 2.07
CA PHE A 182 37.47 12.99 0.63
C PHE A 182 36.50 13.90 -0.12
N GLY A 183 35.68 14.68 0.61
CA GLY A 183 34.64 15.52 0.03
C GLY A 183 33.32 14.81 -0.21
N ASP A 184 33.11 13.66 0.43
CA ASP A 184 31.87 12.91 0.36
C ASP A 184 30.93 13.33 1.48
N LEU A 185 29.63 13.46 1.15
CA LEU A 185 28.59 13.85 2.09
C LEU A 185 27.34 13.03 1.84
N THR A 186 26.89 12.31 2.85
CA THR A 186 25.65 11.56 2.85
C THR A 186 24.67 12.13 3.87
N GLY A 187 23.42 12.19 3.53
CA GLY A 187 22.35 12.64 4.41
C GLY A 187 20.97 12.39 3.83
N SER A 188 19.97 12.85 4.51
CA SER A 188 18.58 12.84 4.04
C SER A 188 17.98 14.22 4.23
N PHE A 189 17.09 14.63 3.36
CA PHE A 189 16.18 15.74 3.61
C PHE A 189 14.76 15.23 3.75
N PHE A 190 13.96 15.94 4.54
CA PHE A 190 12.63 15.53 4.93
C PHE A 190 11.58 16.51 4.45
N PHE A 191 10.56 16.01 3.76
CA PHE A 191 9.37 16.78 3.46
C PHE A 191 8.34 16.53 4.54
N ARG A 192 7.89 17.60 5.21
CA ARG A 192 6.77 17.53 6.16
C ARG A 192 5.45 17.32 5.41
N ASP A 193 4.46 16.75 6.08
CA ASP A 193 3.11 16.62 5.51
C ASP A 193 2.57 18.00 5.14
N PRO A 194 2.34 18.30 3.85
CA PRO A 194 1.94 19.61 3.37
C PRO A 194 0.53 20.02 3.83
N PHE A 195 -0.24 19.09 4.37
CA PHE A 195 -1.62 19.30 4.81
C PHE A 195 -1.81 19.19 6.33
N SER A 196 -0.72 18.97 7.08
CA SER A 196 -0.77 18.93 8.56
C SER A 196 -1.25 20.25 9.15
N LYS A 197 -1.81 20.21 10.36
CA LYS A 197 -2.23 21.40 11.10
C LYS A 197 -1.41 21.51 12.40
N PRO A 198 -0.72 22.64 12.64
CA PRO A 198 -0.58 23.81 11.77
C PRO A 198 0.19 23.49 10.49
N LEU A 199 -0.06 24.27 9.42
CA LEU A 199 0.64 24.08 8.15
C LEU A 199 2.16 24.22 8.34
N PRO A 200 2.96 23.35 7.71
CA PRO A 200 4.40 23.43 7.80
C PRO A 200 4.93 24.73 7.15
N PRO A 201 6.04 25.30 7.66
CA PRO A 201 6.60 26.54 7.14
C PRO A 201 7.05 26.43 5.68
N LEU A 202 7.51 25.24 5.27
CA LEU A 202 7.91 24.94 3.91
C LEU A 202 7.03 23.85 3.32
N ARG A 203 6.49 24.12 2.13
CA ARG A 203 5.70 23.19 1.33
C ARG A 203 6.15 23.30 -0.12
N PHE A 204 6.39 22.17 -0.74
CA PHE A 204 6.88 22.12 -2.12
C PHE A 204 5.85 21.49 -3.02
N THR A 205 5.59 22.13 -4.17
CA THR A 205 4.73 21.59 -5.21
C THR A 205 5.42 20.43 -5.93
N THR A 206 4.63 19.51 -6.46
CA THR A 206 5.11 18.45 -7.35
C THR A 206 5.69 19.02 -8.65
N GLY A 207 6.39 18.18 -9.40
CA GLY A 207 7.10 18.52 -10.63
C GLY A 207 8.61 18.33 -10.48
N THR A 208 9.35 18.81 -11.48
CA THR A 208 10.80 18.77 -11.48
C THR A 208 11.36 19.91 -10.63
N LYS A 209 12.17 19.57 -9.63
CA LYS A 209 12.78 20.48 -8.65
C LYS A 209 14.28 20.29 -8.62
N SER A 210 15.02 21.28 -8.14
CA SER A 210 16.45 21.14 -7.90
C SER A 210 16.75 20.94 -6.42
N PHE A 211 17.66 20.02 -6.11
CA PHE A 211 18.31 19.89 -4.81
C PHE A 211 19.77 20.30 -4.94
N LYS A 212 20.21 21.23 -4.10
CA LYS A 212 21.55 21.78 -4.17
C LYS A 212 22.19 21.85 -2.79
N LEU A 213 23.43 21.42 -2.73
CA LEU A 213 24.35 21.66 -1.63
C LEU A 213 25.33 22.77 -2.03
N SER A 214 25.58 23.72 -1.15
CA SER A 214 26.49 24.83 -1.40
C SER A 214 27.25 25.24 -0.14
N SER A 215 28.52 25.61 -0.27
CA SER A 215 29.28 26.21 0.80
C SER A 215 28.86 27.67 1.09
N SER A 216 27.98 28.24 0.26
CA SER A 216 27.39 29.57 0.47
C SER A 216 26.04 29.43 1.19
N GLU A 217 25.92 30.09 2.35
CA GLU A 217 24.67 30.15 3.13
C GLU A 217 23.53 30.86 2.39
N THR A 218 23.87 31.81 1.52
CA THR A 218 22.89 32.60 0.75
C THR A 218 22.65 32.05 -0.67
N ASN A 219 23.14 30.86 -0.98
CA ASN A 219 23.09 30.28 -2.33
C ASN A 219 23.72 31.18 -3.43
N ALA A 220 24.70 32.02 -3.03
CA ALA A 220 25.36 32.90 -3.98
C ALA A 220 26.18 32.09 -5.01
N LYS A 221 26.15 32.49 -6.28
CA LYS A 221 26.95 31.85 -7.33
C LYS A 221 28.46 32.19 -7.24
N ARG A 222 28.80 33.34 -6.64
CA ARG A 222 30.17 33.77 -6.39
C ARG A 222 30.22 34.53 -5.05
N LEU A 223 31.21 34.23 -4.21
CA LEU A 223 31.51 35.04 -3.04
C LEU A 223 32.41 36.19 -3.49
N LYS A 224 32.25 37.39 -2.86
CA LYS A 224 33.17 38.49 -3.03
C LYS A 224 34.55 38.08 -2.49
N GLY A 225 35.60 38.14 -3.33
CA GLY A 225 36.95 37.69 -2.99
C GLY A 225 37.30 36.32 -3.61
N SER A 226 38.47 35.81 -3.29
CA SER A 226 39.08 34.60 -3.89
C SER A 226 38.48 33.27 -3.40
N LEU A 227 37.38 33.27 -2.68
CA LEU A 227 36.78 32.06 -2.15
C LEU A 227 35.93 31.35 -3.23
N ILE A 228 36.41 30.17 -3.63
CA ILE A 228 35.67 29.27 -4.55
C ILE A 228 34.50 28.64 -3.80
N ILE A 229 33.29 28.76 -4.34
CA ILE A 229 32.12 28.08 -3.83
C ILE A 229 32.22 26.61 -4.26
N SER A 230 32.13 25.71 -3.29
CA SER A 230 31.93 24.28 -3.53
C SER A 230 30.44 24.03 -3.53
N SER A 231 29.93 23.40 -4.58
CA SER A 231 28.51 23.04 -4.70
C SER A 231 28.30 21.79 -5.51
N ALA A 232 27.24 21.04 -5.17
CA ALA A 232 26.70 19.92 -5.96
C ALA A 232 25.21 20.16 -6.12
N GLU A 233 24.67 19.84 -7.29
CA GLU A 233 23.26 20.06 -7.62
C GLU A 233 22.74 18.87 -8.44
N THR A 234 21.50 18.45 -8.16
CA THR A 234 20.80 17.42 -8.90
C THR A 234 19.33 17.77 -9.03
N THR A 235 18.64 17.12 -9.95
CA THR A 235 17.18 17.25 -10.10
C THR A 235 16.46 16.20 -9.28
N TYR A 236 15.30 16.60 -8.74
CA TYR A 236 14.37 15.74 -8.05
C TYR A 236 13.01 15.81 -8.76
N GLU A 237 12.50 14.66 -9.19
CA GLU A 237 11.20 14.59 -9.84
C GLU A 237 10.16 14.04 -8.85
N ALA A 238 9.16 14.87 -8.55
CA ALA A 238 8.06 14.52 -7.68
C ALA A 238 6.77 14.42 -8.49
N ASN A 239 6.32 13.21 -8.73
CA ASN A 239 5.04 12.92 -9.36
C ASN A 239 4.18 12.11 -8.40
N GLY A 240 2.88 12.40 -8.34
CA GLY A 240 1.95 11.67 -7.52
C GLY A 240 0.53 11.77 -8.04
N ILE A 241 -0.24 10.72 -7.83
CA ILE A 241 -1.67 10.66 -8.13
C ILE A 241 -2.39 10.30 -6.83
N VAL A 242 -3.41 11.07 -6.51
CA VAL A 242 -4.34 10.76 -5.41
C VAL A 242 -5.55 10.06 -6.01
N ASP A 243 -5.69 8.78 -5.71
CA ASP A 243 -6.87 8.00 -6.04
C ASP A 243 -7.82 7.97 -4.85
N THR A 244 -9.05 8.39 -5.09
CA THR A 244 -10.11 8.30 -4.09
C THR A 244 -10.94 7.07 -4.38
N PHE A 245 -11.17 6.26 -3.35
CA PHE A 245 -11.97 5.04 -3.44
C PHE A 245 -13.20 5.15 -2.56
N LEU A 246 -14.33 4.70 -3.08
CA LEU A 246 -15.52 4.43 -2.31
C LEU A 246 -15.53 2.95 -1.94
N GLN A 247 -15.60 2.65 -0.66
CA GLN A 247 -15.81 1.29 -0.18
C GLN A 247 -17.29 1.12 0.15
N THR A 248 -17.93 0.18 -0.51
CA THR A 248 -19.34 -0.15 -0.29
C THR A 248 -19.42 -1.60 0.17
N GLU A 249 -20.14 -1.82 1.25
CA GLU A 249 -20.47 -3.16 1.69
C GLU A 249 -21.61 -3.70 0.82
N VAL A 250 -21.31 -4.73 0.03
CA VAL A 250 -22.30 -5.39 -0.81
C VAL A 250 -22.74 -6.68 -0.13
N ILE A 251 -24.00 -6.71 0.31
CA ILE A 251 -24.61 -7.89 0.88
C ILE A 251 -25.29 -8.67 -0.24
N VAL A 252 -24.71 -9.78 -0.64
CA VAL A 252 -25.33 -10.71 -1.58
C VAL A 252 -26.21 -11.66 -0.79
N ARG A 253 -27.51 -11.49 -0.91
CA ARG A 253 -28.48 -12.47 -0.41
C ARG A 253 -28.83 -13.42 -1.54
N ARG A 254 -28.67 -14.69 -1.30
CA ARG A 254 -29.16 -15.73 -2.19
C ARG A 254 -30.69 -15.66 -2.17
N PRO A 255 -31.38 -15.52 -3.31
CA PRO A 255 -32.80 -15.85 -3.33
C PRO A 255 -32.93 -17.31 -2.89
N PRO A 256 -33.99 -17.67 -2.16
CA PRO A 256 -34.20 -19.07 -1.81
C PRO A 256 -34.13 -19.87 -3.11
N GLN A 257 -33.15 -20.76 -3.22
CA GLN A 257 -33.10 -21.67 -4.36
C GLN A 257 -34.25 -22.63 -4.22
N PRO A 258 -35.05 -22.77 -5.25
CA PRO A 258 -35.85 -23.99 -5.37
C PRO A 258 -34.85 -25.14 -5.33
N CYS A 259 -35.16 -26.18 -4.53
CA CYS A 259 -34.33 -27.34 -4.37
C CYS A 259 -33.99 -27.94 -5.73
N ASP A 260 -32.71 -28.10 -5.96
CA ASP A 260 -32.02 -28.90 -6.96
C ASP A 260 -32.86 -29.31 -8.18
N PRO A 261 -32.90 -28.50 -9.24
CA PRO A 261 -33.68 -28.86 -10.42
C PRO A 261 -33.00 -30.03 -11.09
N LEU A 262 -33.70 -31.18 -11.14
CA LEU A 262 -33.31 -32.28 -11.98
C LEU A 262 -33.47 -31.85 -13.44
N ALA A 263 -32.47 -32.08 -14.24
CA ALA A 263 -32.51 -31.81 -15.67
C ALA A 263 -32.09 -33.06 -16.46
N GLN A 264 -32.87 -33.35 -17.50
CA GLN A 264 -32.54 -34.39 -18.47
C GLN A 264 -32.58 -33.77 -19.85
N THR A 265 -31.53 -33.97 -20.63
CA THR A 265 -31.47 -33.54 -22.02
C THR A 265 -31.94 -34.67 -22.94
N PHE A 266 -32.60 -34.28 -24.00
CA PHE A 266 -32.94 -35.17 -25.11
C PHE A 266 -32.78 -34.43 -26.43
N THR A 267 -32.59 -35.12 -27.50
CA THR A 267 -32.47 -34.59 -28.87
C THR A 267 -33.69 -34.95 -29.68
N VAL A 268 -34.13 -34.03 -30.51
CA VAL A 268 -35.15 -34.20 -31.51
C VAL A 268 -34.45 -34.25 -32.86
N ASP A 269 -34.96 -35.02 -33.80
CA ASP A 269 -34.39 -35.12 -35.15
C ASP A 269 -34.56 -33.79 -35.93
N GLU A 270 -33.92 -33.69 -37.09
CA GLU A 270 -33.90 -32.44 -37.88
C GLU A 270 -35.28 -32.00 -38.39
N THR A 271 -36.28 -32.88 -38.33
CA THR A 271 -37.65 -32.58 -38.77
C THR A 271 -38.47 -31.89 -37.67
N GLY A 272 -37.95 -31.87 -36.44
CA GLY A 272 -38.66 -31.37 -35.26
C GLY A 272 -39.80 -32.28 -34.81
N ALA A 273 -40.32 -32.03 -33.65
CA ALA A 273 -41.44 -32.75 -33.08
C ALA A 273 -42.32 -31.86 -32.21
N PHE A 274 -43.60 -32.19 -32.10
CA PHE A 274 -44.51 -31.58 -31.14
C PHE A 274 -44.57 -32.40 -29.86
N LEU A 275 -44.16 -31.81 -28.75
CA LEU A 275 -44.25 -32.40 -27.43
C LEU A 275 -45.51 -31.89 -26.71
N SER A 276 -46.42 -32.77 -26.35
CA SER A 276 -47.69 -32.42 -25.69
C SER A 276 -47.70 -32.77 -24.19
N SER A 277 -46.92 -33.77 -23.81
CA SER A 277 -46.83 -34.21 -22.41
C SER A 277 -45.51 -34.95 -22.16
N ILE A 278 -45.15 -35.08 -20.89
CA ILE A 278 -44.03 -35.90 -20.42
C ILE A 278 -44.46 -36.75 -19.23
N ASP A 279 -43.89 -37.92 -19.11
CA ASP A 279 -44.08 -38.79 -17.96
C ASP A 279 -42.96 -38.57 -16.94
N LEU A 280 -43.37 -38.28 -15.73
CA LEU A 280 -42.47 -38.16 -14.59
C LEU A 280 -42.72 -39.29 -13.59
N PHE A 281 -41.67 -39.67 -12.88
CA PHE A 281 -41.71 -40.79 -11.94
C PHE A 281 -41.33 -40.27 -10.56
N PHE A 282 -42.23 -40.40 -9.59
CA PHE A 282 -42.03 -39.91 -8.23
C PHE A 282 -42.01 -41.08 -7.24
N ALA A 283 -40.89 -41.21 -6.50
CA ALA A 283 -40.80 -42.15 -5.38
C ALA A 283 -41.40 -41.57 -4.10
N ASN A 284 -41.35 -40.25 -3.94
CA ASN A 284 -41.93 -39.50 -2.86
C ASN A 284 -42.18 -38.05 -3.28
N VAL A 285 -43.19 -37.39 -2.69
CA VAL A 285 -43.55 -35.99 -2.95
C VAL A 285 -43.91 -35.33 -1.62
N ASP A 286 -43.35 -34.17 -1.36
CA ASP A 286 -43.71 -33.34 -0.20
C ASP A 286 -45.04 -32.60 -0.53
N PRO A 287 -46.15 -32.89 0.19
CA PRO A 287 -47.46 -32.32 -0.11
C PRO A 287 -47.52 -30.80 0.06
N THR A 288 -46.54 -30.18 0.71
CA THR A 288 -46.48 -28.74 0.96
C THR A 288 -45.74 -27.98 -0.15
N GLN A 289 -45.13 -28.69 -1.09
CA GLN A 289 -44.30 -28.09 -2.14
C GLN A 289 -44.99 -28.11 -3.50
N LYS A 290 -44.53 -27.25 -4.41
CA LYS A 290 -44.96 -27.27 -5.81
C LYS A 290 -43.89 -27.90 -6.68
N VAL A 291 -44.30 -28.63 -7.71
CA VAL A 291 -43.40 -29.17 -8.70
C VAL A 291 -43.55 -28.37 -10.00
N THR A 292 -42.49 -27.75 -10.45
CA THR A 292 -42.46 -27.03 -11.73
C THR A 292 -41.66 -27.82 -12.74
N VAL A 293 -42.28 -28.07 -13.88
CA VAL A 293 -41.71 -28.78 -15.02
C VAL A 293 -41.57 -27.79 -16.16
N SER A 294 -40.37 -27.62 -16.68
CA SER A 294 -40.11 -26.68 -17.79
C SER A 294 -39.24 -27.31 -18.87
N LEU A 295 -39.57 -27.07 -20.14
CA LEU A 295 -38.71 -27.37 -21.28
C LEU A 295 -37.86 -26.13 -21.59
N ARG A 296 -36.56 -26.33 -21.65
CA ARG A 296 -35.59 -25.25 -21.88
C ARG A 296 -34.67 -25.59 -23.02
N THR A 297 -34.16 -24.54 -23.68
CA THR A 297 -33.09 -24.74 -24.67
C THR A 297 -31.80 -25.19 -23.97
N VAL A 298 -30.96 -25.91 -24.71
CA VAL A 298 -29.70 -26.46 -24.21
C VAL A 298 -28.53 -25.80 -24.93
N GLU A 299 -27.55 -25.31 -24.18
CA GLU A 299 -26.28 -24.81 -24.70
C GLU A 299 -25.14 -25.54 -23.98
N LEU A 300 -24.17 -26.04 -24.73
CA LEU A 300 -23.03 -26.77 -24.20
C LEU A 300 -23.40 -27.90 -23.20
N GLY A 301 -24.51 -28.60 -23.45
CA GLY A 301 -24.98 -29.70 -22.62
C GLY A 301 -25.69 -29.29 -21.33
N THR A 302 -25.92 -27.97 -21.12
CA THR A 302 -26.57 -27.44 -19.93
C THR A 302 -27.86 -26.71 -20.29
N PRO A 303 -28.95 -26.87 -19.52
CA PRO A 303 -30.20 -26.15 -19.77
C PRO A 303 -29.98 -24.65 -19.56
N THR A 304 -30.45 -23.82 -20.50
CA THR A 304 -30.42 -22.36 -20.40
C THR A 304 -31.54 -21.83 -19.52
N LEU A 305 -31.59 -20.54 -19.30
CA LEU A 305 -32.70 -19.87 -18.62
C LEU A 305 -33.91 -19.63 -19.57
N ASN A 306 -33.74 -19.89 -20.87
CA ASN A 306 -34.77 -19.65 -21.86
C ASN A 306 -35.71 -20.87 -21.97
N LEU A 307 -37.02 -20.63 -21.89
CA LEU A 307 -38.04 -21.63 -22.18
C LEU A 307 -38.05 -21.92 -23.68
N ALA A 308 -38.38 -23.16 -24.04
CA ALA A 308 -38.52 -23.54 -25.44
C ALA A 308 -39.69 -22.79 -26.11
N SER A 309 -40.74 -22.50 -25.35
CA SER A 309 -41.85 -21.63 -25.75
C SER A 309 -42.60 -21.13 -24.52
N ASP A 310 -43.49 -20.14 -24.68
CA ASP A 310 -44.31 -19.59 -23.59
C ASP A 310 -45.24 -20.62 -22.92
N HIS A 311 -45.48 -21.75 -23.58
CA HIS A 311 -46.31 -22.87 -23.08
C HIS A 311 -45.51 -24.06 -22.56
N SER A 312 -44.20 -23.91 -22.44
CA SER A 312 -43.30 -25.00 -22.09
C SER A 312 -43.00 -25.10 -20.58
N GLU A 313 -43.81 -24.47 -19.73
CA GLU A 313 -43.69 -24.56 -18.28
C GLU A 313 -45.05 -24.91 -17.65
N VAL A 314 -45.04 -25.86 -16.71
CA VAL A 314 -46.20 -26.28 -15.94
C VAL A 314 -45.82 -26.37 -14.48
N THR A 315 -46.63 -25.76 -13.62
CA THR A 315 -46.47 -25.88 -12.16
C THR A 315 -47.65 -26.72 -11.62
N LEU A 316 -47.32 -27.76 -10.90
CA LEU A 316 -48.25 -28.67 -10.27
C LEU A 316 -48.19 -28.51 -8.76
N ASP A 317 -49.34 -28.56 -8.11
CA ASP A 317 -49.37 -28.78 -6.66
C ASP A 317 -49.07 -30.25 -6.37
N ALA A 318 -48.19 -30.51 -5.40
CA ALA A 318 -47.82 -31.88 -5.05
C ALA A 318 -49.01 -32.75 -4.68
N GLN A 319 -50.07 -32.15 -4.13
CA GLN A 319 -51.30 -32.87 -3.82
C GLN A 319 -52.02 -33.41 -5.09
N GLN A 320 -51.93 -32.73 -6.24
CA GLN A 320 -52.47 -33.21 -7.50
C GLN A 320 -51.78 -34.51 -7.98
N ILE A 321 -50.46 -34.63 -7.70
CA ILE A 321 -49.69 -35.81 -8.03
C ILE A 321 -50.10 -36.99 -7.12
N ILE A 322 -50.32 -36.72 -5.84
CA ILE A 322 -50.76 -37.69 -4.84
C ILE A 322 -52.17 -38.16 -5.13
N ASP A 323 -53.11 -37.26 -5.37
CA ASP A 323 -54.53 -37.59 -5.65
C ASP A 323 -54.72 -38.37 -6.95
N ALA A 324 -53.86 -38.12 -7.92
CA ALA A 324 -53.83 -38.90 -9.19
C ALA A 324 -53.08 -40.23 -9.07
N ASP A 325 -52.72 -40.65 -7.86
CA ASP A 325 -51.95 -41.85 -7.59
C ASP A 325 -50.64 -41.96 -8.39
N GLY A 326 -49.98 -40.75 -8.58
CA GLY A 326 -48.77 -40.60 -9.36
C GLY A 326 -47.47 -40.87 -8.59
N VAL A 327 -47.56 -41.38 -7.34
CA VAL A 327 -46.41 -41.70 -6.49
C VAL A 327 -46.35 -43.20 -6.23
N SER A 328 -45.19 -43.79 -6.43
CA SER A 328 -44.92 -45.19 -6.06
C SER A 328 -43.59 -45.29 -5.33
N SER A 329 -43.53 -46.11 -4.30
CA SER A 329 -42.31 -46.21 -3.44
C SER A 329 -41.07 -46.72 -4.21
N ASP A 330 -41.26 -47.37 -5.34
CA ASP A 330 -40.22 -47.86 -6.25
C ASP A 330 -39.93 -46.89 -7.42
N GLY A 331 -40.68 -45.78 -7.52
CA GLY A 331 -40.52 -44.79 -8.58
C GLY A 331 -40.81 -45.30 -9.98
N THR A 332 -41.61 -46.36 -10.13
CA THR A 332 -41.87 -46.98 -11.45
C THR A 332 -43.19 -46.54 -12.07
N LYS A 333 -44.06 -45.85 -11.33
CA LYS A 333 -45.37 -45.41 -11.80
C LYS A 333 -45.27 -44.05 -12.49
N PRO A 334 -45.66 -43.93 -13.77
CA PRO A 334 -45.62 -42.66 -14.49
C PRO A 334 -46.74 -41.72 -14.04
N PHE A 335 -46.42 -40.48 -13.85
CA PHE A 335 -47.36 -39.36 -13.75
C PHE A 335 -47.25 -38.49 -15.00
N ASN A 336 -48.33 -38.42 -15.79
CA ASN A 336 -48.32 -37.73 -17.07
C ASN A 336 -48.58 -36.22 -16.86
N VAL A 337 -47.59 -35.38 -17.17
CA VAL A 337 -47.67 -33.93 -17.15
C VAL A 337 -47.98 -33.42 -18.55
N LYS A 338 -49.13 -32.77 -18.72
CA LYS A 338 -49.54 -32.19 -20.01
C LYS A 338 -49.16 -30.71 -20.05
N PHE A 339 -48.56 -30.28 -21.14
CA PHE A 339 -48.33 -28.86 -21.39
C PHE A 339 -49.64 -28.16 -21.84
N PRO A 340 -49.79 -26.86 -21.54
CA PRO A 340 -51.00 -26.10 -21.92
C PRO A 340 -51.27 -26.12 -23.43
N SER A 341 -50.25 -26.24 -24.24
CA SER A 341 -50.27 -26.37 -25.68
C SER A 341 -49.12 -27.25 -26.15
N PRO A 342 -49.21 -27.97 -27.28
CA PRO A 342 -48.07 -28.69 -27.84
C PRO A 342 -46.89 -27.73 -28.11
N VAL A 343 -45.71 -28.10 -27.62
CA VAL A 343 -44.49 -27.34 -27.78
C VAL A 343 -43.72 -27.92 -28.98
N PHE A 344 -43.43 -27.08 -29.97
CA PHE A 344 -42.57 -27.49 -31.08
C PHE A 344 -41.11 -27.42 -30.65
N LEU A 345 -40.36 -28.47 -30.91
CA LEU A 345 -38.95 -28.63 -30.55
C LEU A 345 -38.11 -28.84 -31.80
#